data_11212b78f7b9ff12d44dfedcfa277e70
#
_entry.id   11212b78f7b9ff12d44dfedcfa277e70
#
_cell.length_a   1.000
_cell.length_b   1.000
_cell.length_c   1.000
_cell.angle_alpha   90.00
_cell.angle_beta   90.00
_cell.angle_gamma   90.00
#
_symmetry.space_group_name_H-M   'P 1'
#
loop_
_entity.id
_entity.type
_entity.pdbx_description
1 polymer ?
#
loop_
_entity_poly.entity_id
_entity_poly.type
_entity_poly.pdbx_seq_one_letter_code
_entity_poly.pdbx_strand_id
1 'polypeptide(L)'
;MSFDDGRELELLQFVFHYPNVDQFKGNTQKVLDAIGEFGRTRKYLVNIGEYKSRTILDLIKALKPQVMVELGGYVGYSAIAFAAALRERGGSVYYSLEKNPEFDEIVTKLVGLAGLSHVVKVVVGSSSDSQRRLHADGTLKQTDLPFLNYHEPLYRDDLKICEELGMIAVGTVLAADNSKPHDDPSRIIRSCILLVIKPGNPPYLEYVGLSVKKKRADLTVMDESGLRGSPQLLYESRLVEGWEPSGVPVCHIFPVSRH
;
A
#
# COMPACT_ATOMS: atom_id res chain seq x y z
N MET A 1 9.81 -3.18 -7.15
CA MET A 1 10.44 -3.97 -8.23
C MET A 1 9.89 -3.40 -9.53
N SER A 2 10.70 -2.89 -10.44
CA SER A 2 10.25 -2.53 -11.79
C SER A 2 10.88 -3.53 -12.75
N PHE A 3 10.17 -3.88 -13.81
CA PHE A 3 10.69 -4.83 -14.79
C PHE A 3 11.57 -4.17 -15.84
N ASP A 4 11.56 -2.82 -15.89
CA ASP A 4 12.33 -2.00 -16.86
C ASP A 4 12.20 -2.46 -18.32
N ASP A 5 11.00 -2.93 -18.69
CA ASP A 5 10.68 -3.45 -20.01
C ASP A 5 9.51 -2.71 -20.69
N GLY A 6 9.16 -1.55 -20.16
CA GLY A 6 8.14 -0.65 -20.70
C GLY A 6 6.69 -1.13 -20.57
N ARG A 7 6.45 -2.21 -19.79
CA ARG A 7 5.10 -2.79 -19.62
C ARG A 7 4.08 -1.81 -19.06
N GLU A 8 4.51 -0.87 -18.24
CA GLU A 8 3.65 0.12 -17.62
C GLU A 8 3.11 1.12 -18.66
N LEU A 9 3.97 1.54 -19.59
CA LEU A 9 3.55 2.37 -20.72
C LEU A 9 2.66 1.59 -21.70
N GLU A 10 2.99 0.31 -21.94
CA GLU A 10 2.14 -0.57 -22.77
C GLU A 10 0.75 -0.75 -22.13
N LEU A 11 0.68 -0.88 -20.80
CA LEU A 11 -0.59 -0.90 -20.08
C LEU A 11 -1.40 0.38 -20.36
N LEU A 12 -0.77 1.55 -20.22
CA LEU A 12 -1.45 2.82 -20.48
C LEU A 12 -2.00 2.86 -21.89
N GLN A 13 -1.18 2.48 -22.88
CA GLN A 13 -1.62 2.41 -24.29
C GLN A 13 -2.75 1.42 -24.47
N PHE A 14 -2.67 0.22 -23.86
CA PHE A 14 -3.71 -0.79 -23.92
C PHE A 14 -5.05 -0.25 -23.42
N VAL A 15 -5.06 0.40 -22.26
CA VAL A 15 -6.30 0.93 -21.67
C VAL A 15 -6.88 2.06 -22.53
N PHE A 16 -6.04 2.98 -23.03
CA PHE A 16 -6.53 4.11 -23.82
C PHE A 16 -6.91 3.75 -25.27
N HIS A 17 -6.44 2.62 -25.79
CA HIS A 17 -6.88 2.09 -27.09
C HIS A 17 -7.92 0.96 -26.94
N TYR A 18 -8.44 0.77 -25.75
CA TYR A 18 -9.47 -0.25 -25.54
C TYR A 18 -10.75 0.06 -26.32
N PRO A 19 -11.42 -0.96 -26.92
CA PRO A 19 -12.68 -0.73 -27.61
C PRO A 19 -13.68 0.00 -26.72
N ASN A 20 -14.28 1.08 -27.22
CA ASN A 20 -15.24 1.91 -26.49
C ASN A 20 -14.68 2.54 -25.21
N VAL A 21 -13.40 2.97 -25.19
CA VAL A 21 -12.75 3.62 -24.05
C VAL A 21 -13.53 4.85 -23.51
N ASP A 22 -14.35 5.48 -24.33
CA ASP A 22 -15.24 6.55 -23.87
C ASP A 22 -16.20 6.12 -22.76
N GLN A 23 -16.58 4.85 -22.71
CA GLN A 23 -17.40 4.29 -21.64
C GLN A 23 -16.62 4.05 -20.34
N PHE A 24 -15.29 4.25 -20.34
CA PHE A 24 -14.43 4.12 -19.16
C PHE A 24 -14.42 5.43 -18.35
N LYS A 25 -14.78 6.55 -18.96
CA LYS A 25 -14.81 7.87 -18.31
C LYS A 25 -15.73 7.84 -17.09
N GLY A 26 -15.13 7.95 -15.89
CA GLY A 26 -15.84 7.88 -14.62
C GLY A 26 -16.28 6.47 -14.20
N ASN A 27 -15.93 5.45 -14.96
CA ASN A 27 -16.27 4.05 -14.63
C ASN A 27 -15.05 3.31 -14.06
N THR A 28 -14.90 3.34 -12.76
CA THR A 28 -13.81 2.72 -12.01
C THR A 28 -13.66 1.24 -12.34
N GLN A 29 -14.76 0.48 -12.39
CA GLN A 29 -14.69 -0.96 -12.60
C GLN A 29 -14.14 -1.31 -13.98
N LYS A 30 -14.58 -0.62 -15.04
CA LYS A 30 -14.06 -0.86 -16.40
C LYS A 30 -12.56 -0.59 -16.49
N VAL A 31 -12.06 0.44 -15.82
CA VAL A 31 -10.61 0.73 -15.78
C VAL A 31 -9.86 -0.38 -15.05
N LEU A 32 -10.35 -0.84 -13.90
CA LEU A 32 -9.74 -1.95 -13.14
C LEU A 32 -9.77 -3.26 -13.93
N ASP A 33 -10.87 -3.56 -14.62
CA ASP A 33 -11.02 -4.76 -15.44
C ASP A 33 -9.99 -4.77 -16.58
N ALA A 34 -9.79 -3.62 -17.25
CA ALA A 34 -8.80 -3.50 -18.32
C ALA A 34 -7.36 -3.64 -17.82
N ILE A 35 -7.03 -3.08 -16.66
CA ILE A 35 -5.72 -3.28 -16.02
C ILE A 35 -5.52 -4.77 -15.70
N GLY A 36 -6.55 -5.41 -15.13
CA GLY A 36 -6.51 -6.83 -14.82
C GLY A 36 -6.41 -7.70 -16.07
N GLU A 37 -7.11 -7.37 -17.16
CA GLU A 37 -7.00 -8.07 -18.44
C GLU A 37 -5.60 -7.97 -19.02
N PHE A 38 -5.00 -6.77 -19.03
CA PHE A 38 -3.62 -6.60 -19.46
C PHE A 38 -2.67 -7.50 -18.67
N GLY A 39 -2.80 -7.52 -17.35
CA GLY A 39 -1.98 -8.33 -16.46
C GLY A 39 -2.08 -9.84 -16.74
N ARG A 40 -3.25 -10.31 -17.14
CA ARG A 40 -3.50 -11.72 -17.46
C ARG A 40 -3.12 -12.11 -18.89
N THR A 41 -3.29 -11.21 -19.84
CA THR A 41 -3.23 -11.56 -21.29
C THR A 41 -2.00 -11.03 -22.00
N ARG A 42 -1.30 -10.06 -21.41
CA ARG A 42 -0.15 -9.40 -22.04
C ARG A 42 1.12 -9.56 -21.20
N LYS A 43 1.24 -8.77 -20.12
CA LYS A 43 2.43 -8.76 -19.26
C LYS A 43 1.98 -8.71 -17.80
N TYR A 44 2.52 -9.58 -16.97
CA TYR A 44 2.26 -9.58 -15.53
C TYR A 44 2.57 -8.23 -14.89
N LEU A 45 1.68 -7.75 -14.04
CA LEU A 45 1.83 -6.51 -13.27
C LEU A 45 1.99 -6.82 -11.79
N VAL A 46 2.90 -6.12 -11.12
CA VAL A 46 3.13 -6.26 -9.66
C VAL A 46 2.15 -5.38 -8.89
N ASN A 47 0.87 -5.46 -9.20
CA ASN A 47 -0.17 -4.76 -8.47
C ASN A 47 -0.86 -5.69 -7.46
N ILE A 48 -1.60 -5.12 -6.53
CA ILE A 48 -2.31 -5.88 -5.49
C ILE A 48 -3.35 -6.86 -6.08
N GLY A 49 -3.90 -6.59 -7.25
CA GLY A 49 -4.91 -7.40 -7.91
C GLY A 49 -6.24 -7.51 -7.18
N GLU A 50 -7.20 -8.19 -7.80
CA GLU A 50 -8.57 -8.26 -7.31
C GLU A 50 -8.68 -8.96 -5.94
N TYR A 51 -8.01 -10.09 -5.77
CA TYR A 51 -8.19 -10.93 -4.58
C TYR A 51 -7.72 -10.25 -3.30
N LYS A 52 -6.49 -9.71 -3.30
CA LYS A 52 -5.95 -9.00 -2.13
C LYS A 52 -6.68 -7.69 -1.87
N SER A 53 -7.11 -7.00 -2.93
CA SER A 53 -7.88 -5.75 -2.82
C SER A 53 -9.15 -5.93 -1.99
N ARG A 54 -9.81 -7.08 -2.07
CA ARG A 54 -11.06 -7.35 -1.31
C ARG A 54 -10.87 -7.12 0.19
N THR A 55 -9.75 -7.57 0.75
CA THR A 55 -9.47 -7.38 2.17
C THR A 55 -9.37 -5.90 2.55
N ILE A 56 -8.67 -5.10 1.72
CA ILE A 56 -8.57 -3.66 1.96
C ILE A 56 -9.91 -2.95 1.74
N LEU A 57 -10.68 -3.37 0.73
CA LEU A 57 -12.02 -2.85 0.48
C LEU A 57 -12.98 -3.13 1.66
N ASP A 58 -12.88 -4.32 2.28
CA ASP A 58 -13.65 -4.65 3.48
C ASP A 58 -13.22 -3.80 4.69
N LEU A 59 -11.93 -3.51 4.84
CA LEU A 59 -11.45 -2.57 5.85
C LEU A 59 -11.98 -1.16 5.62
N ILE A 60 -11.92 -0.64 4.40
CA ILE A 60 -12.47 0.68 4.05
C ILE A 60 -13.96 0.74 4.37
N LYS A 61 -14.71 -0.32 4.03
CA LYS A 61 -16.14 -0.43 4.33
C LYS A 61 -16.43 -0.41 5.83
N ALA A 62 -15.63 -1.11 6.62
CA ALA A 62 -15.80 -1.21 8.07
C ALA A 62 -15.35 0.07 8.80
N LEU A 63 -14.19 0.61 8.45
CA LEU A 63 -13.56 1.74 9.14
C LEU A 63 -14.09 3.10 8.68
N LYS A 64 -14.54 3.21 7.42
CA LYS A 64 -14.96 4.47 6.77
C LYS A 64 -13.90 5.57 6.93
N PRO A 65 -12.65 5.32 6.53
CA PRO A 65 -11.56 6.26 6.70
C PRO A 65 -11.85 7.56 5.95
N GLN A 66 -11.39 8.70 6.50
CA GLN A 66 -11.45 10.00 5.83
C GLN A 66 -10.21 10.24 4.96
N VAL A 67 -9.06 9.80 5.46
CA VAL A 67 -7.76 9.98 4.82
C VAL A 67 -7.05 8.64 4.71
N MET A 68 -6.67 8.28 3.49
CA MET A 68 -5.81 7.14 3.23
C MET A 68 -4.48 7.59 2.61
N VAL A 69 -3.42 6.87 2.94
CA VAL A 69 -2.09 7.05 2.33
C VAL A 69 -1.57 5.70 1.88
N GLU A 70 -1.23 5.60 0.61
CA GLU A 70 -0.55 4.44 0.04
C GLU A 70 0.93 4.76 -0.20
N LEU A 71 1.81 3.89 0.25
CA LEU A 71 3.22 3.92 -0.05
C LEU A 71 3.51 2.89 -1.14
N GLY A 72 3.76 3.38 -2.37
CA GLY A 72 3.93 2.57 -3.57
C GLY A 72 2.67 2.52 -4.43
N GLY A 73 2.52 3.48 -5.35
CA GLY A 73 1.36 3.57 -6.24
C GLY A 73 1.43 2.67 -7.47
N TYR A 74 2.65 2.35 -7.91
CA TYR A 74 2.94 1.61 -9.15
C TYR A 74 2.13 2.13 -10.34
N VAL A 75 1.22 1.31 -10.91
CA VAL A 75 0.33 1.69 -12.02
C VAL A 75 -1.06 2.16 -11.58
N GLY A 76 -1.30 2.31 -10.28
CA GLY A 76 -2.53 2.91 -9.73
C GLY A 76 -3.73 1.98 -9.59
N TYR A 77 -3.57 0.66 -9.69
CA TYR A 77 -4.70 -0.27 -9.48
C TYR A 77 -5.32 -0.09 -8.10
N SER A 78 -4.52 -0.13 -7.04
CA SER A 78 -4.93 0.12 -5.65
C SER A 78 -5.49 1.51 -5.47
N ALA A 79 -4.81 2.54 -5.98
CA ALA A 79 -5.27 3.93 -5.91
C ALA A 79 -6.68 4.11 -6.49
N ILE A 80 -6.97 3.46 -7.63
CA ILE A 80 -8.31 3.51 -8.26
C ILE A 80 -9.33 2.73 -7.42
N ALA A 81 -9.02 1.49 -7.03
CA ALA A 81 -9.95 0.64 -6.30
C ALA A 81 -10.31 1.22 -4.93
N PHE A 82 -9.28 1.64 -4.17
CA PHE A 82 -9.48 2.08 -2.80
C PHE A 82 -10.01 3.51 -2.70
N ALA A 83 -9.59 4.42 -3.59
CA ALA A 83 -10.18 5.76 -3.63
C ALA A 83 -11.65 5.77 -4.04
N ALA A 84 -12.06 4.85 -4.92
CA ALA A 84 -13.48 4.69 -5.23
C ALA A 84 -14.28 4.26 -3.99
N ALA A 85 -13.80 3.23 -3.29
CA ALA A 85 -14.42 2.74 -2.06
C ALA A 85 -14.39 3.79 -0.94
N LEU A 86 -13.28 4.52 -0.79
CA LEU A 86 -13.14 5.63 0.15
C LEU A 86 -14.21 6.69 -0.09
N ARG A 87 -14.33 7.16 -1.34
CA ARG A 87 -15.33 8.17 -1.75
C ARG A 87 -16.76 7.69 -1.46
N GLU A 88 -17.09 6.45 -1.78
CA GLU A 88 -18.41 5.88 -1.52
C GLU A 88 -18.77 5.82 -0.03
N ARG A 89 -17.78 5.82 0.85
CA ARG A 89 -17.95 5.83 2.30
C ARG A 89 -17.81 7.22 2.94
N GLY A 90 -17.73 8.27 2.12
CA GLY A 90 -17.66 9.66 2.58
C GLY A 90 -16.24 10.11 2.93
N GLY A 91 -15.22 9.34 2.55
CA GLY A 91 -13.82 9.73 2.72
C GLY A 91 -13.43 10.86 1.76
N SER A 92 -12.44 11.64 2.16
CA SER A 92 -12.10 12.92 1.51
C SER A 92 -10.91 12.84 0.57
N VAL A 93 -9.85 12.10 0.94
CA VAL A 93 -8.62 12.11 0.16
C VAL A 93 -7.83 10.81 0.27
N TYR A 94 -7.26 10.40 -0.86
CA TYR A 94 -6.34 9.29 -1.00
C TYR A 94 -5.01 9.80 -1.55
N TYR A 95 -3.94 9.70 -0.77
CA TYR A 95 -2.58 10.03 -1.20
C TYR A 95 -1.91 8.76 -1.71
N SER A 96 -1.44 8.77 -2.96
CA SER A 96 -0.62 7.71 -3.55
C SER A 96 0.81 8.22 -3.72
N LEU A 97 1.73 7.69 -2.90
CA LEU A 97 3.13 8.10 -2.92
C LEU A 97 3.89 7.16 -3.87
N GLU A 98 4.43 7.72 -4.96
CA GLU A 98 5.14 6.93 -5.96
C GLU A 98 6.52 7.54 -6.23
N LYS A 99 7.55 6.69 -6.19
CA LYS A 99 8.93 7.15 -6.38
C LYS A 99 9.26 7.44 -7.84
N ASN A 100 8.71 6.65 -8.76
CA ASN A 100 9.01 6.76 -10.17
C ASN A 100 8.06 7.79 -10.84
N PRO A 101 8.60 8.90 -11.40
CA PRO A 101 7.77 9.91 -12.06
C PRO A 101 7.05 9.41 -13.32
N GLU A 102 7.56 8.38 -14.00
CA GLU A 102 6.86 7.78 -15.14
C GLU A 102 5.62 7.03 -14.69
N PHE A 103 5.69 6.34 -13.54
CA PHE A 103 4.53 5.64 -12.96
C PHE A 103 3.49 6.65 -12.44
N ASP A 104 3.93 7.76 -11.85
CA ASP A 104 3.05 8.86 -11.44
C ASP A 104 2.20 9.37 -12.60
N GLU A 105 2.80 9.58 -13.77
CA GLU A 105 2.06 10.00 -14.96
C GLU A 105 1.01 8.96 -15.38
N ILE A 106 1.36 7.67 -15.34
CA ILE A 106 0.45 6.57 -15.66
C ILE A 106 -0.71 6.53 -14.66
N VAL A 107 -0.41 6.57 -13.36
CA VAL A 107 -1.43 6.61 -12.30
C VAL A 107 -2.37 7.81 -12.50
N THR A 108 -1.81 9.00 -12.71
CA THR A 108 -2.58 10.23 -12.90
C THR A 108 -3.57 10.11 -14.06
N LYS A 109 -3.13 9.55 -15.21
CA LYS A 109 -3.99 9.35 -16.39
C LYS A 109 -5.08 8.32 -16.14
N LEU A 110 -4.76 7.17 -15.52
CA LEU A 110 -5.73 6.11 -15.24
C LEU A 110 -6.74 6.54 -14.16
N VAL A 111 -6.30 7.23 -13.12
CA VAL A 111 -7.15 7.87 -12.10
C VAL A 111 -8.08 8.89 -12.74
N GLY A 112 -7.57 9.70 -13.67
CA GLY A 112 -8.38 10.65 -14.43
C GLY A 112 -9.47 9.98 -15.26
N LEU A 113 -9.13 8.89 -15.98
CA LEU A 113 -10.08 8.09 -16.73
C LEU A 113 -11.15 7.47 -15.82
N ALA A 114 -10.77 6.99 -14.64
CA ALA A 114 -11.68 6.47 -13.64
C ALA A 114 -12.56 7.53 -12.93
N GLY A 115 -12.33 8.84 -13.20
CA GLY A 115 -13.10 9.93 -12.61
C GLY A 115 -12.78 10.21 -11.14
N LEU A 116 -11.55 9.92 -10.71
CA LEU A 116 -11.15 10.00 -9.30
C LEU A 116 -10.12 11.11 -9.00
N SER A 117 -9.78 11.98 -9.96
CA SER A 117 -8.78 13.04 -9.79
C SER A 117 -9.09 14.03 -8.65
N HIS A 118 -10.35 14.12 -8.23
CA HIS A 118 -10.76 14.97 -7.12
C HIS A 118 -10.50 14.32 -5.75
N VAL A 119 -10.35 13.00 -5.69
CA VAL A 119 -10.08 12.23 -4.46
C VAL A 119 -8.62 11.83 -4.36
N VAL A 120 -8.02 11.36 -5.47
CA VAL A 120 -6.63 10.86 -5.48
C VAL A 120 -5.66 12.00 -5.68
N LYS A 121 -4.63 12.03 -4.83
CA LYS A 121 -3.46 12.91 -4.93
C LYS A 121 -2.23 12.04 -5.13
N VAL A 122 -1.68 12.04 -6.35
CA VAL A 122 -0.42 11.35 -6.62
C VAL A 122 0.74 12.26 -6.23
N VAL A 123 1.74 11.71 -5.53
CA VAL A 123 2.85 12.46 -4.95
C VAL A 123 4.16 11.78 -5.33
N VAL A 124 4.93 12.43 -6.21
CA VAL A 124 6.24 11.93 -6.66
C VAL A 124 7.30 12.14 -5.60
N GLY A 125 8.09 11.11 -5.37
CA GLY A 125 9.22 11.10 -4.47
C GLY A 125 9.33 9.82 -3.66
N SER A 126 10.44 9.66 -2.93
CA SER A 126 10.54 8.55 -1.97
C SER A 126 9.40 8.66 -0.95
N SER A 127 8.95 7.52 -0.42
CA SER A 127 7.93 7.50 0.63
C SER A 127 8.34 8.34 1.83
N SER A 128 9.58 8.21 2.28
CA SER A 128 10.15 8.95 3.41
C SER A 128 10.14 10.47 3.19
N ASP A 129 10.61 10.94 2.02
CA ASP A 129 10.64 12.38 1.71
C ASP A 129 9.23 12.94 1.52
N SER A 130 8.36 12.18 0.85
CA SER A 130 6.98 12.56 0.60
C SER A 130 6.20 12.70 1.90
N GLN A 131 6.34 11.77 2.85
CA GLN A 131 5.72 11.84 4.16
C GLN A 131 6.17 13.09 4.92
N ARG A 132 7.49 13.34 5.00
CA ARG A 132 8.06 14.50 5.67
C ARG A 132 7.59 15.81 5.05
N ARG A 133 7.59 15.90 3.72
CA ARG A 133 7.14 17.08 2.97
C ARG A 133 5.65 17.37 3.22
N LEU A 134 4.78 16.38 3.01
CA LEU A 134 3.34 16.52 3.20
C LEU A 134 2.96 16.87 4.64
N HIS A 135 3.71 16.35 5.61
CA HIS A 135 3.51 16.72 7.02
C HIS A 135 4.00 18.14 7.31
N ALA A 136 5.19 18.51 6.81
CA ALA A 136 5.79 19.83 7.07
C ALA A 136 4.98 21.00 6.49
N ASP A 137 4.38 20.79 5.30
CA ASP A 137 3.52 21.78 4.66
C ASP A 137 2.07 21.77 5.19
N GLY A 138 1.76 20.87 6.12
CA GLY A 138 0.44 20.76 6.75
C GLY A 138 -0.63 20.10 5.89
N THR A 139 -0.27 19.59 4.71
CA THR A 139 -1.19 18.92 3.76
C THR A 139 -1.68 17.57 4.31
N LEU A 140 -0.79 16.82 4.98
CA LEU A 140 -1.10 15.52 5.57
C LEU A 140 -0.60 15.48 7.03
N LYS A 141 -1.51 15.64 7.99
CA LYS A 141 -1.20 15.57 9.42
C LYS A 141 -1.40 14.18 10.00
N GLN A 142 -2.51 13.55 9.65
CA GLN A 142 -2.88 12.22 10.12
C GLN A 142 -3.54 11.42 8.99
N THR A 143 -3.44 10.10 9.08
CA THR A 143 -4.10 9.15 8.18
C THR A 143 -4.84 8.09 8.99
N ASP A 144 -6.01 7.69 8.53
CA ASP A 144 -6.84 6.67 9.18
C ASP A 144 -6.46 5.26 8.78
N LEU A 145 -6.02 5.11 7.51
CA LEU A 145 -5.66 3.82 6.93
C LEU A 145 -4.43 3.99 6.00
N PRO A 146 -3.21 3.95 6.55
CA PRO A 146 -2.01 3.82 5.73
C PRO A 146 -1.91 2.41 5.14
N PHE A 147 -1.48 2.34 3.87
CA PHE A 147 -1.27 1.11 3.12
C PHE A 147 0.16 1.04 2.58
N LEU A 148 0.92 0.04 3.02
CA LEU A 148 2.30 -0.20 2.61
C LEU A 148 2.28 -1.24 1.47
N ASN A 149 2.66 -0.84 0.26
CA ASN A 149 2.51 -1.67 -0.94
C ASN A 149 3.69 -1.50 -1.91
N TYR A 150 4.92 -1.61 -1.41
CA TYR A 150 6.11 -1.42 -2.24
C TYR A 150 7.28 -2.29 -1.75
N HIS A 151 8.49 -1.76 -1.65
CA HIS A 151 9.70 -2.48 -1.26
C HIS A 151 9.73 -2.75 0.25
N GLU A 152 9.38 -3.96 0.67
CA GLU A 152 9.21 -4.38 2.06
C GLU A 152 10.34 -3.99 3.03
N PRO A 153 11.65 -4.04 2.66
CA PRO A 153 12.73 -3.62 3.54
C PRO A 153 12.60 -2.18 4.07
N LEU A 154 11.85 -1.31 3.39
CA LEU A 154 11.64 0.07 3.81
C LEU A 154 10.43 0.26 4.73
N TYR A 155 9.57 -0.74 4.89
CA TYR A 155 8.33 -0.65 5.68
C TYR A 155 8.57 -0.22 7.12
N ARG A 156 9.59 -0.79 7.77
CA ARG A 156 9.93 -0.44 9.16
C ARG A 156 10.29 1.03 9.30
N ASP A 157 11.14 1.52 8.42
CA ASP A 157 11.66 2.87 8.51
C ASP A 157 10.58 3.90 8.15
N ASP A 158 9.78 3.64 7.13
CA ASP A 158 8.65 4.51 6.81
C ASP A 158 7.54 4.49 7.87
N LEU A 159 7.32 3.35 8.53
CA LEU A 159 6.43 3.29 9.68
C LEU A 159 6.95 4.13 10.85
N LYS A 160 8.25 4.05 11.17
CA LYS A 160 8.87 4.90 12.19
C LYS A 160 8.73 6.39 11.86
N ILE A 161 8.86 6.77 10.57
CA ILE A 161 8.60 8.15 10.13
C ILE A 161 7.15 8.56 10.41
N CYS A 162 6.17 7.71 10.05
CA CYS A 162 4.76 7.98 10.36
C CYS A 162 4.53 8.19 11.86
N GLU A 163 5.18 7.38 12.70
CA GLU A 163 5.09 7.49 14.17
C GLU A 163 5.72 8.80 14.67
N GLU A 164 6.94 9.14 14.23
CA GLU A 164 7.66 10.35 14.65
C GLU A 164 6.94 11.63 14.23
N LEU A 165 6.33 11.63 13.07
CA LEU A 165 5.55 12.75 12.56
C LEU A 165 4.14 12.83 13.18
N GLY A 166 3.71 11.82 13.96
CA GLY A 166 2.36 11.76 14.49
C GLY A 166 1.27 11.55 13.43
N MET A 167 1.65 11.04 12.25
CA MET A 167 0.71 10.78 11.16
C MET A 167 -0.21 9.59 11.47
N ILE A 168 0.19 8.72 12.38
CA ILE A 168 -0.60 7.61 12.91
C ILE A 168 -0.81 7.78 14.40
N ALA A 169 -1.99 7.39 14.85
CA ALA A 169 -2.42 7.53 16.25
C ALA A 169 -3.15 6.27 16.69
N VAL A 170 -3.53 6.24 17.95
CA VAL A 170 -4.37 5.16 18.47
C VAL A 170 -5.68 5.10 17.69
N GLY A 171 -6.01 3.90 17.23
CA GLY A 171 -7.17 3.65 16.36
C GLY A 171 -6.85 3.65 14.86
N THR A 172 -5.68 4.11 14.44
CA THR A 172 -5.21 3.94 13.05
C THR A 172 -5.06 2.45 12.74
N VAL A 173 -5.61 2.02 11.62
CA VAL A 173 -5.43 0.66 11.10
C VAL A 173 -4.43 0.70 9.97
N LEU A 174 -3.32 0.00 10.12
CA LEU A 174 -2.27 -0.09 9.12
C LEU A 174 -2.39 -1.38 8.33
N ALA A 175 -2.37 -1.29 7.02
CA ALA A 175 -2.34 -2.43 6.12
C ALA A 175 -0.96 -2.51 5.44
N ALA A 176 -0.41 -3.72 5.33
CA ALA A 176 0.85 -3.96 4.62
C ALA A 176 0.71 -5.18 3.72
N ASP A 177 1.08 -5.03 2.45
CA ASP A 177 1.17 -6.14 1.51
C ASP A 177 2.58 -6.73 1.56
N ASN A 178 2.71 -7.98 2.00
CA ASN A 178 3.96 -8.72 2.03
C ASN A 178 4.04 -9.63 0.81
N SER A 179 4.54 -9.10 -0.29
CA SER A 179 4.92 -9.91 -1.44
C SER A 179 6.15 -10.75 -1.05
N LYS A 180 5.97 -12.06 -0.94
CA LYS A 180 7.13 -12.96 -0.78
C LYS A 180 7.95 -12.99 -2.07
N PRO A 181 9.29 -13.14 -1.98
CA PRO A 181 10.11 -13.43 -3.14
C PRO A 181 9.60 -14.70 -3.84
N HIS A 182 9.57 -14.66 -5.15
CA HIS A 182 9.04 -15.67 -6.07
C HIS A 182 9.75 -17.04 -6.05
N ASP A 183 10.78 -17.26 -5.21
CA ASP A 183 11.79 -18.28 -5.46
C ASP A 183 11.55 -19.65 -4.82
N ASP A 184 10.47 -19.86 -4.07
CA ASP A 184 10.17 -21.16 -3.51
C ASP A 184 8.66 -21.50 -3.41
N PRO A 185 8.08 -22.16 -4.42
CA PRO A 185 6.69 -22.61 -4.40
C PRO A 185 6.36 -23.58 -3.26
N SER A 186 7.35 -24.32 -2.74
CA SER A 186 7.13 -25.31 -1.69
C SER A 186 6.96 -24.70 -0.30
N ARG A 187 7.38 -23.44 -0.10
CA ARG A 187 7.23 -22.69 1.15
C ARG A 187 5.83 -22.11 1.37
N ILE A 188 5.01 -22.08 0.34
CA ILE A 188 3.75 -21.34 0.29
C ILE A 188 2.69 -21.92 1.24
N ILE A 189 2.62 -23.23 1.40
CA ILE A 189 1.51 -23.90 2.12
C ILE A 189 1.71 -23.97 3.65
N ARG A 190 2.94 -23.91 4.14
CA ARG A 190 3.24 -24.08 5.58
C ARG A 190 3.62 -22.80 6.32
N SER A 191 3.74 -21.67 5.67
CA SER A 191 4.33 -20.48 6.28
C SER A 191 3.35 -19.45 6.81
N CYS A 192 2.06 -19.55 6.58
CA CYS A 192 1.09 -18.59 7.10
C CYS A 192 0.93 -18.63 8.62
N ILE A 193 1.13 -19.80 9.25
CA ILE A 193 1.02 -19.97 10.71
C ILE A 193 2.39 -19.83 11.42
N LEU A 194 3.50 -19.98 10.71
CA LEU A 194 4.86 -20.05 11.30
C LEU A 194 5.71 -18.80 11.07
N LEU A 195 5.24 -17.80 10.34
CA LEU A 195 6.02 -16.59 10.03
C LEU A 195 6.21 -15.64 11.22
N VAL A 196 5.46 -15.84 12.28
CA VAL A 196 5.62 -15.07 13.53
C VAL A 196 6.89 -15.49 14.32
N ILE A 197 7.52 -16.64 14.00
CA ILE A 197 8.52 -17.26 14.87
C ILE A 197 9.80 -17.73 14.16
N LYS A 198 10.01 -17.47 12.87
CA LYS A 198 11.25 -17.90 12.18
C LYS A 198 12.32 -16.80 12.14
N PRO A 199 13.61 -17.18 12.34
CA PRO A 199 14.73 -16.30 12.03
C PRO A 199 14.60 -15.85 10.57
N GLY A 200 14.58 -14.53 10.34
CA GLY A 200 14.36 -13.94 9.03
C GLY A 200 13.00 -13.29 8.86
N ASN A 201 12.26 -13.02 9.93
CA ASN A 201 11.13 -12.10 9.87
C ASN A 201 11.58 -10.77 9.29
N PRO A 202 10.83 -10.19 8.33
CA PRO A 202 11.11 -8.84 7.86
C PRO A 202 11.23 -7.88 9.05
N PRO A 203 12.19 -6.94 9.03
CA PRO A 203 12.39 -5.97 10.11
C PRO A 203 11.12 -5.23 10.54
N TYR A 204 10.19 -5.08 9.61
CA TYR A 204 8.86 -4.51 9.86
C TYR A 204 8.04 -5.36 10.84
N LEU A 205 7.97 -6.70 10.65
CA LEU A 205 7.21 -7.60 11.53
C LEU A 205 7.81 -7.69 12.93
N GLU A 206 9.14 -7.67 13.03
CA GLU A 206 9.81 -7.61 14.31
C GLU A 206 9.45 -6.31 15.03
N TYR A 207 9.47 -5.18 14.34
CA TYR A 207 9.17 -3.87 14.89
C TYR A 207 7.73 -3.76 15.40
N VAL A 208 6.73 -4.15 14.61
CA VAL A 208 5.32 -4.11 15.03
C VAL A 208 4.99 -5.12 16.14
N GLY A 209 5.79 -6.19 16.28
CA GLY A 209 5.68 -7.17 17.36
C GLY A 209 6.37 -6.78 18.66
N LEU A 210 7.07 -5.64 18.74
CA LEU A 210 7.79 -5.22 19.93
C LEU A 210 6.85 -4.86 21.08
N SER A 211 7.20 -5.32 22.29
CA SER A 211 6.56 -4.84 23.52
C SER A 211 7.00 -3.41 23.87
N VAL A 212 6.22 -2.70 24.70
CA VAL A 212 6.58 -1.35 25.23
C VAL A 212 8.00 -1.32 25.76
N LYS A 213 8.37 -2.33 26.57
CA LYS A 213 9.70 -2.42 27.19
C LYS A 213 10.81 -2.50 26.13
N LYS A 214 10.61 -3.29 25.10
CA LYS A 214 11.56 -3.42 23.98
C LYS A 214 11.60 -2.16 23.12
N LYS A 215 10.45 -1.58 22.75
CA LYS A 215 10.42 -0.30 22.02
C LYS A 215 11.15 0.82 22.77
N ARG A 216 10.96 0.90 24.09
CA ARG A 216 11.70 1.88 24.93
C ARG A 216 13.19 1.61 25.00
N ALA A 217 13.60 0.36 25.01
CA ALA A 217 15.03 0.01 24.98
C ALA A 217 15.66 0.36 23.62
N ASP A 218 14.96 0.12 22.49
CA ASP A 218 15.42 0.48 21.16
C ASP A 218 15.60 1.99 20.97
N LEU A 219 14.86 2.82 21.71
CA LEU A 219 15.06 4.29 21.69
C LEU A 219 16.41 4.73 22.24
N THR A 220 17.06 3.90 23.07
CA THR A 220 18.40 4.18 23.63
C THR A 220 19.51 3.80 22.67
N VAL A 221 19.23 2.96 21.69
CA VAL A 221 20.15 2.53 20.63
C VAL A 221 19.67 3.11 19.31
N MET A 222 20.36 4.10 18.78
CA MET A 222 20.12 4.55 17.40
C MET A 222 20.51 3.41 16.46
N ASP A 223 19.55 2.92 15.68
CA ASP A 223 19.87 2.05 14.56
C ASP A 223 20.53 2.85 13.43
N GLU A 224 20.99 2.17 12.39
CA GLU A 224 21.68 2.79 11.25
C GLU A 224 20.80 3.82 10.53
N SER A 225 19.46 3.74 10.65
CA SER A 225 18.52 4.68 10.04
C SER A 225 18.41 6.01 10.80
N GLY A 226 18.84 6.07 12.06
CA GLY A 226 18.66 7.22 12.94
C GLY A 226 17.21 7.47 13.36
N LEU A 227 16.27 6.59 12.98
CA LEU A 227 14.84 6.70 13.28
C LEU A 227 14.51 5.99 14.59
N ARG A 228 13.73 6.65 15.43
CA ARG A 228 13.34 6.10 16.73
C ARG A 228 11.95 5.48 16.72
N GLY A 229 11.03 6.06 15.97
CA GLY A 229 9.61 5.74 16.05
C GLY A 229 8.98 6.24 17.35
N SER A 230 7.80 5.72 17.71
CA SER A 230 7.10 6.11 18.95
C SER A 230 7.00 4.93 19.92
N PRO A 231 7.53 5.07 21.16
CA PRO A 231 7.41 4.05 22.19
C PRO A 231 6.00 3.92 22.76
N GLN A 232 5.12 4.87 22.44
CA GLN A 232 3.75 4.91 22.93
C GLN A 232 2.80 4.11 22.04
N LEU A 233 3.19 3.81 20.78
CA LEU A 233 2.38 3.07 19.84
C LEU A 233 2.75 1.58 19.88
N LEU A 234 1.77 0.76 20.22
CA LEU A 234 1.84 -0.69 20.14
C LEU A 234 0.87 -1.19 19.08
N TYR A 235 1.22 -2.31 18.48
CA TYR A 235 0.43 -2.91 17.42
C TYR A 235 -0.13 -4.25 17.86
N GLU A 236 -1.41 -4.46 17.59
CA GLU A 236 -1.98 -5.78 17.52
C GLU A 236 -1.99 -6.19 16.04
N SER A 237 -1.19 -7.17 15.71
CA SER A 237 -1.04 -7.62 14.33
C SER A 237 -1.93 -8.82 14.05
N ARG A 238 -2.63 -8.77 12.91
CA ARG A 238 -3.44 -9.88 12.42
C ARG A 238 -3.02 -10.22 11.00
N LEU A 239 -2.68 -11.48 10.79
CA LEU A 239 -2.39 -12.01 9.47
C LEU A 239 -3.71 -12.36 8.76
N VAL A 240 -3.86 -11.90 7.54
CA VAL A 240 -4.99 -12.27 6.68
C VAL A 240 -4.45 -12.94 5.43
N GLU A 241 -4.97 -14.12 5.13
CA GLU A 241 -4.61 -14.86 3.93
C GLU A 241 -5.29 -14.24 2.69
N GLY A 242 -4.55 -14.17 1.60
CA GLY A 242 -5.03 -13.66 0.33
C GLY A 242 -4.43 -14.45 -0.83
N TRP A 243 -4.73 -14.04 -2.06
CA TRP A 243 -4.26 -14.67 -3.28
C TRP A 243 -3.62 -13.64 -4.20
N GLU A 244 -2.48 -13.99 -4.79
CA GLU A 244 -1.90 -13.20 -5.86
C GLU A 244 -2.81 -13.20 -7.11
N PRO A 245 -2.70 -12.20 -8.01
CA PRO A 245 -3.41 -12.20 -9.27
C PRO A 245 -3.17 -13.46 -10.12
N SER A 246 -2.03 -14.11 -9.91
CA SER A 246 -1.67 -15.40 -10.51
C SER A 246 -2.39 -16.61 -9.90
N GLY A 247 -3.18 -16.42 -8.82
CA GLY A 247 -3.82 -17.51 -8.08
C GLY A 247 -2.93 -18.12 -6.99
N VAL A 248 -1.75 -17.55 -6.72
CA VAL A 248 -0.85 -17.99 -5.65
C VAL A 248 -1.31 -17.41 -4.30
N PRO A 249 -1.41 -18.22 -3.22
CA PRO A 249 -1.78 -17.72 -1.89
C PRO A 249 -0.75 -16.75 -1.31
N VAL A 250 -1.22 -15.65 -0.72
CA VAL A 250 -0.40 -14.68 0.00
C VAL A 250 -1.05 -14.26 1.31
N CYS A 251 -0.25 -13.73 2.21
CA CYS A 251 -0.70 -13.33 3.55
C CYS A 251 -0.51 -11.83 3.76
N HIS A 252 -1.50 -11.18 4.35
CA HIS A 252 -1.46 -9.77 4.75
C HIS A 252 -1.39 -9.64 6.27
N ILE A 253 -0.70 -8.63 6.75
CA ILE A 253 -0.61 -8.30 8.17
C ILE A 253 -1.23 -6.92 8.40
N PHE A 254 -2.17 -6.86 9.32
CA PHE A 254 -2.80 -5.63 9.75
C PHE A 254 -2.44 -5.37 11.21
N PRO A 255 -1.45 -4.52 11.51
CA PRO A 255 -1.27 -4.04 12.86
C PRO A 255 -2.38 -3.04 13.21
N VAL A 256 -2.97 -3.21 14.37
CA VAL A 256 -3.88 -2.23 14.99
C VAL A 256 -3.11 -1.58 16.10
N SER A 257 -2.99 -0.25 16.11
CA SER A 257 -2.29 0.45 17.18
C SER A 257 -3.13 0.39 18.47
N ARG A 258 -2.52 -0.05 19.58
CA ARG A 258 -3.10 -0.02 20.94
C ARG A 258 -2.31 0.92 21.84
N HIS A 259 -2.98 1.41 22.87
CA HIS A 259 -2.40 2.22 23.97
C HIS A 259 -1.33 1.49 24.77
#